data_625bfdfa27ad8f07e357fa719fb56140
#
_entry.id   625bfdfa27ad8f07e357fa719fb56140
#
_cell.length_a   1.000
_cell.length_b   1.000
_cell.length_c   1.000
_cell.angle_alpha   90.00
_cell.angle_beta   90.00
_cell.angle_gamma   90.00
#
_symmetry.space_group_name_H-M   'P 1'
#
loop_
_entity.id
_entity.type
_entity.pdbx_description
1 polymer ?
#
loop_
_entity_poly.entity_id
_entity_poly.type
_entity_poly.pdbx_seq_one_letter_code
_entity_poly.pdbx_strand_id
1 'polypeptide(L)'
;KAVFLTDPGLSGVYSGYGFDEYPVNMSEPMEPEAMAKYWTDFIDGHIPNFALSPYDQIDNYVKECWENIVNTSVWAEKELPGILAKIKPDIICVDNVILFPACKQYGVPWVRIVSCSENEVTDPEIPPHLSGCGENDLEAHKKYRDKFAEVIAPIHAEFNAFLKECGIDPYPVGQFCEDS
;
A
#
# COMPACT_ATOMS: atom_id res chain seq x y z
N LYS A 1 -13.24 21.34 -5.06
CA LYS A 1 -12.39 21.57 -3.87
C LYS A 1 -11.70 20.26 -3.53
N ALA A 2 -10.39 20.27 -3.24
CA ALA A 2 -9.69 19.09 -2.77
C ALA A 2 -10.13 18.75 -1.34
N VAL A 3 -10.25 17.44 -1.08
CA VAL A 3 -10.58 16.85 0.22
C VAL A 3 -9.54 15.75 0.46
N PHE A 4 -9.03 15.64 1.67
CA PHE A 4 -8.03 14.65 2.02
C PHE A 4 -8.64 13.56 2.93
N LEU A 5 -8.39 12.31 2.56
CA LEU A 5 -8.65 11.14 3.39
C LEU A 5 -7.32 10.64 3.90
N THR A 6 -7.15 10.63 5.21
CA THR A 6 -5.85 10.36 5.83
C THR A 6 -5.99 9.47 7.05
N ASP A 7 -4.92 8.77 7.38
CA ASP A 7 -4.83 8.10 8.67
C ASP A 7 -5.06 9.09 9.82
N PRO A 8 -5.77 8.70 10.89
CA PRO A 8 -6.03 9.57 12.04
C PRO A 8 -4.78 10.22 12.66
N GLY A 9 -3.61 9.58 12.54
CA GLY A 9 -2.33 10.14 12.99
C GLY A 9 -1.89 11.40 12.24
N LEU A 10 -2.47 11.66 11.07
CA LEU A 10 -2.21 12.86 10.25
C LEU A 10 -3.32 13.93 10.38
N SER A 11 -4.28 13.74 11.27
CA SER A 11 -5.38 14.70 11.46
C SER A 11 -4.87 16.08 11.83
N GLY A 12 -5.40 17.10 11.17
CA GLY A 12 -4.99 18.50 11.38
C GLY A 12 -3.92 18.98 10.41
N VAL A 13 -3.23 18.10 9.69
CA VAL A 13 -2.15 18.46 8.77
C VAL A 13 -2.69 19.28 7.60
N TYR A 14 -3.68 18.74 6.88
CA TYR A 14 -4.22 19.38 5.69
C TYR A 14 -5.27 20.44 6.02
N SER A 15 -6.02 20.27 7.10
CA SER A 15 -6.96 21.31 7.57
C SER A 15 -6.22 22.58 8.02
N GLY A 16 -4.97 22.45 8.49
CA GLY A 16 -4.08 23.59 8.74
C GLY A 16 -3.80 24.44 7.49
N TYR A 17 -3.92 23.87 6.29
CA TYR A 17 -3.83 24.57 5.00
C TYR A 17 -5.18 24.93 4.40
N GLY A 18 -6.28 24.74 5.11
CA GLY A 18 -7.63 25.11 4.68
C GLY A 18 -8.34 24.07 3.83
N PHE A 19 -7.86 22.83 3.79
CA PHE A 19 -8.55 21.71 3.14
C PHE A 19 -9.49 20.99 4.11
N ASP A 20 -10.51 20.34 3.57
CA ASP A 20 -11.35 19.44 4.35
C ASP A 20 -10.59 18.10 4.53
N GLU A 21 -10.63 17.55 5.74
CA GLU A 21 -10.04 16.26 6.08
C GLU A 21 -11.12 15.30 6.56
N TYR A 22 -10.95 14.03 6.21
CA TYR A 22 -11.73 12.92 6.76
C TYR A 22 -10.77 11.85 7.23
N PRO A 23 -10.74 11.52 8.52
CA PRO A 23 -9.93 10.41 9.01
C PRO A 23 -10.50 9.09 8.49
N VAL A 24 -9.60 8.20 8.11
CA VAL A 24 -9.89 6.81 7.69
C VAL A 24 -8.96 5.90 8.45
N ASN A 25 -9.50 4.98 9.23
CA ASN A 25 -8.68 4.02 9.93
C ASN A 25 -8.07 3.01 8.95
N MET A 26 -6.75 2.97 8.88
CA MET A 26 -5.98 2.07 8.02
C MET A 26 -5.38 0.89 8.80
N SER A 27 -5.68 0.79 10.09
CA SER A 27 -5.35 -0.31 10.99
C SER A 27 -6.41 -0.41 12.09
N GLU A 28 -6.28 -1.38 12.98
CA GLU A 28 -7.08 -1.40 14.20
C GLU A 28 -6.87 -0.10 14.99
N PRO A 29 -7.95 0.60 15.38
CA PRO A 29 -7.81 1.82 16.16
C PRO A 29 -7.06 1.58 17.47
N MET A 30 -6.07 2.40 17.74
CA MET A 30 -5.25 2.34 18.95
C MET A 30 -5.17 3.73 19.58
N GLU A 31 -4.92 3.75 20.90
CA GLU A 31 -4.56 5.00 21.56
C GLU A 31 -3.23 5.54 21.02
N PRO A 32 -3.03 6.87 20.94
CA PRO A 32 -1.84 7.48 20.36
C PRO A 32 -0.52 6.96 20.93
N GLU A 33 -0.47 6.71 22.23
CA GLU A 33 0.73 6.18 22.91
C GLU A 33 1.02 4.73 22.50
N ALA A 34 -0.04 3.91 22.33
CA ALA A 34 0.09 2.54 21.87
C ALA A 34 0.55 2.47 20.41
N MET A 35 0.03 3.38 19.56
CA MET A 35 0.46 3.52 18.17
C MET A 35 1.92 3.95 18.08
N ALA A 36 2.35 4.95 18.85
CA ALA A 36 3.74 5.39 18.88
C ALA A 36 4.67 4.27 19.35
N LYS A 37 4.26 3.50 20.34
CA LYS A 37 5.03 2.34 20.82
C LYS A 37 5.10 1.25 19.75
N TYR A 38 4.00 0.93 19.07
CA TYR A 38 3.97 -0.04 17.97
C TYR A 38 5.01 0.30 16.89
N TRP A 39 5.01 1.54 16.43
CA TRP A 39 5.97 1.97 15.40
C TRP A 39 7.42 1.98 15.90
N THR A 40 7.65 2.32 17.16
CA THR A 40 8.99 2.25 17.77
C THR A 40 9.47 0.79 17.83
N ASP A 41 8.65 -0.11 18.35
CA ASP A 41 8.97 -1.53 18.47
C ASP A 41 9.17 -2.18 17.08
N PHE A 42 8.36 -1.79 16.09
CA PHE A 42 8.49 -2.25 14.71
C PHE A 42 9.84 -1.85 14.11
N ILE A 43 10.20 -0.57 14.21
CA ILE A 43 11.48 -0.09 13.67
C ILE A 43 12.66 -0.71 14.42
N ASP A 44 12.63 -0.73 15.73
CA ASP A 44 13.71 -1.31 16.56
C ASP A 44 13.91 -2.80 16.26
N GLY A 45 12.82 -3.55 16.05
CA GLY A 45 12.86 -4.95 15.65
C GLY A 45 13.50 -5.17 14.27
N HIS A 46 13.37 -4.18 13.36
CA HIS A 46 13.89 -4.28 12.00
C HIS A 46 15.26 -3.64 11.78
N ILE A 47 15.83 -2.93 12.75
CA ILE A 47 17.18 -2.34 12.62
C ILE A 47 18.22 -3.35 12.10
N PRO A 48 18.30 -4.60 12.61
CA PRO A 48 19.28 -5.58 12.07
C PRO A 48 19.03 -5.93 10.60
N ASN A 49 17.77 -5.88 10.15
CA ASN A 49 17.39 -6.24 8.78
C ASN A 49 17.85 -5.18 7.77
N PHE A 50 17.95 -3.90 8.17
CA PHE A 50 18.41 -2.82 7.28
C PHE A 50 19.88 -2.95 6.85
N ALA A 51 20.67 -3.77 7.53
CA ALA A 51 22.04 -4.10 7.14
C ALA A 51 22.13 -5.26 6.13
N LEU A 52 21.02 -5.96 5.88
CA LEU A 52 20.96 -7.06 4.91
C LEU A 52 20.95 -6.53 3.47
N SER A 53 21.30 -7.42 2.52
CA SER A 53 21.08 -7.11 1.10
C SER A 53 19.57 -6.90 0.82
N PRO A 54 19.17 -6.09 -0.18
CA PRO A 54 17.77 -5.95 -0.56
C PRO A 54 17.07 -7.30 -0.83
N TYR A 55 17.81 -8.28 -1.37
CA TYR A 55 17.29 -9.62 -1.60
C TYR A 55 16.97 -10.37 -0.28
N ASP A 56 17.84 -10.25 0.73
CA ASP A 56 17.64 -10.90 2.02
C ASP A 56 16.61 -10.18 2.89
N GLN A 57 16.38 -8.89 2.63
CA GLN A 57 15.33 -8.13 3.29
C GLN A 57 13.92 -8.61 2.92
N ILE A 58 13.74 -9.30 1.80
CA ILE A 58 12.42 -9.75 1.34
C ILE A 58 11.75 -10.62 2.42
N ASP A 59 12.45 -11.59 2.96
CA ASP A 59 11.91 -12.49 3.99
C ASP A 59 11.73 -11.84 5.37
N ASN A 60 12.62 -10.90 5.71
CA ASN A 60 12.83 -10.45 7.08
C ASN A 60 12.19 -9.08 7.38
N TYR A 61 11.85 -8.31 6.36
CA TYR A 61 11.29 -6.97 6.49
C TYR A 61 10.15 -6.72 5.50
N VAL A 62 10.40 -6.94 4.20
CA VAL A 62 9.45 -6.59 3.13
C VAL A 62 8.14 -7.38 3.27
N LYS A 63 8.23 -8.64 3.69
CA LYS A 63 7.06 -9.49 3.94
C LYS A 63 6.12 -8.85 4.96
N GLU A 64 6.63 -8.47 6.13
CA GLU A 64 5.83 -7.87 7.19
C GLU A 64 5.25 -6.50 6.78
N CYS A 65 6.03 -5.72 6.02
CA CYS A 65 5.52 -4.49 5.43
C CYS A 65 4.30 -4.75 4.54
N TRP A 66 4.34 -5.77 3.67
CA TRP A 66 3.22 -6.10 2.81
C TRP A 66 2.00 -6.65 3.56
N GLU A 67 2.20 -7.40 4.64
CA GLU A 67 1.11 -7.79 5.54
C GLU A 67 0.39 -6.54 6.10
N ASN A 68 1.15 -5.56 6.57
CA ASN A 68 0.61 -4.30 7.06
C ASN A 68 -0.06 -3.48 5.94
N ILE A 69 0.54 -3.41 4.74
CA ILE A 69 -0.03 -2.70 3.59
C ILE A 69 -1.39 -3.32 3.18
N VAL A 70 -1.49 -4.64 3.10
CA VAL A 70 -2.77 -5.31 2.81
C VAL A 70 -3.82 -4.97 3.86
N ASN A 71 -3.44 -4.98 5.14
CA ASN A 71 -4.32 -4.60 6.22
C ASN A 71 -4.84 -3.15 6.08
N THR A 72 -4.07 -2.21 5.53
CA THR A 72 -4.56 -0.84 5.31
C THR A 72 -5.78 -0.80 4.41
N SER A 73 -5.78 -1.57 3.32
CA SER A 73 -6.93 -1.67 2.41
C SER A 73 -8.14 -2.30 3.09
N VAL A 74 -7.94 -3.40 3.82
CA VAL A 74 -9.01 -4.12 4.53
C VAL A 74 -9.67 -3.25 5.61
N TRP A 75 -8.87 -2.49 6.36
CA TRP A 75 -9.42 -1.59 7.39
C TRP A 75 -10.12 -0.39 6.79
N ALA A 76 -9.50 0.27 5.83
CA ALA A 76 -10.08 1.44 5.17
C ALA A 76 -11.41 1.13 4.49
N GLU A 77 -11.59 -0.07 3.93
CA GLU A 77 -12.82 -0.49 3.25
C GLU A 77 -14.05 -0.44 4.16
N LYS A 78 -13.87 -0.57 5.47
CA LYS A 78 -14.98 -0.49 6.45
C LYS A 78 -15.63 0.90 6.51
N GLU A 79 -14.88 1.94 6.17
CA GLU A 79 -15.31 3.34 6.30
C GLU A 79 -15.42 4.08 4.96
N LEU A 80 -14.55 3.75 4.00
CA LEU A 80 -14.46 4.43 2.70
C LEU A 80 -15.78 4.53 1.95
N PRO A 81 -16.61 3.47 1.81
CA PRO A 81 -17.87 3.59 1.10
C PRO A 81 -18.80 4.68 1.67
N GLY A 82 -18.87 4.75 3.00
CA GLY A 82 -19.67 5.76 3.70
C GLY A 82 -19.12 7.18 3.55
N ILE A 83 -17.81 7.33 3.59
CA ILE A 83 -17.13 8.62 3.42
C ILE A 83 -17.28 9.10 1.98
N LEU A 84 -17.05 8.25 0.98
CA LEU A 84 -17.19 8.61 -0.43
C LEU A 84 -18.64 8.99 -0.78
N ALA A 85 -19.63 8.28 -0.24
CA ALA A 85 -21.04 8.61 -0.42
C ALA A 85 -21.39 9.99 0.16
N LYS A 86 -20.73 10.41 1.24
CA LYS A 86 -20.90 11.73 1.86
C LYS A 86 -20.21 12.83 1.08
N ILE A 87 -18.95 12.61 0.65
CA ILE A 87 -18.12 13.61 -0.04
C ILE A 87 -18.60 13.81 -1.48
N LYS A 88 -18.99 12.72 -2.17
CA LYS A 88 -19.39 12.69 -3.58
C LYS A 88 -18.31 13.28 -4.49
N PRO A 89 -17.10 12.69 -4.53
CA PRO A 89 -16.02 13.20 -5.34
C PRO A 89 -16.32 13.07 -6.84
N ASP A 90 -15.82 14.01 -7.65
CA ASP A 90 -15.81 13.94 -9.11
C ASP A 90 -14.64 13.11 -9.66
N ILE A 91 -13.56 13.02 -8.88
CA ILE A 91 -12.36 12.26 -9.17
C ILE A 91 -11.72 11.81 -7.85
N ILE A 92 -11.11 10.63 -7.85
CA ILE A 92 -10.38 10.07 -6.71
C ILE A 92 -8.90 9.95 -7.09
N CYS A 93 -8.01 10.48 -6.25
CA CYS A 93 -6.57 10.32 -6.38
C CYS A 93 -6.09 9.42 -5.22
N VAL A 94 -5.40 8.33 -5.55
CA VAL A 94 -4.89 7.36 -4.57
C VAL A 94 -3.37 7.39 -4.60
N ASP A 95 -2.76 7.90 -3.55
CA ASP A 95 -1.32 7.84 -3.32
C ASP A 95 -1.03 6.65 -2.39
N ASN A 96 -1.00 5.47 -2.99
CA ASN A 96 -0.71 4.22 -2.29
C ASN A 96 -0.29 3.13 -3.29
N VAL A 97 0.36 2.09 -2.77
CA VAL A 97 0.84 0.93 -3.55
C VAL A 97 -0.20 -0.20 -3.64
N ILE A 98 -1.34 -0.05 -2.95
CA ILE A 98 -2.41 -1.06 -2.89
C ILE A 98 -3.74 -0.46 -3.35
N LEU A 99 -4.60 -1.31 -3.93
CA LEU A 99 -5.96 -0.92 -4.29
C LEU A 99 -6.85 -0.81 -3.05
N PHE A 100 -7.70 0.21 -3.06
CA PHE A 100 -8.85 0.35 -2.17
C PHE A 100 -10.14 0.05 -2.96
N PRO A 101 -10.83 -1.06 -2.70
CA PRO A 101 -12.01 -1.49 -3.47
C PRO A 101 -13.07 -0.41 -3.62
N ALA A 102 -13.41 0.30 -2.54
CA ALA A 102 -14.40 1.37 -2.56
C ALA A 102 -14.05 2.48 -3.54
N CYS A 103 -12.76 2.83 -3.68
CA CYS A 103 -12.32 3.86 -4.61
C CYS A 103 -12.56 3.44 -6.06
N LYS A 104 -12.22 2.19 -6.41
CA LYS A 104 -12.44 1.64 -7.74
C LYS A 104 -13.93 1.52 -8.08
N GLN A 105 -14.73 1.05 -7.13
CA GLN A 105 -16.15 0.77 -7.34
C GLN A 105 -17.05 2.00 -7.25
N TYR A 106 -16.55 3.13 -6.79
CA TYR A 106 -17.35 4.34 -6.65
C TYR A 106 -17.91 4.86 -7.98
N GLY A 107 -17.26 4.55 -9.12
CA GLY A 107 -17.78 4.83 -10.46
C GLY A 107 -17.42 6.23 -11.00
N VAL A 108 -16.46 6.91 -10.41
CA VAL A 108 -15.83 8.12 -10.96
C VAL A 108 -14.43 7.81 -11.45
N PRO A 109 -13.81 8.64 -12.30
CA PRO A 109 -12.40 8.49 -12.64
C PRO A 109 -11.54 8.45 -11.38
N TRP A 110 -10.60 7.52 -11.34
CA TRP A 110 -9.60 7.48 -10.29
C TRP A 110 -8.19 7.41 -10.89
N VAL A 111 -7.24 7.97 -10.16
CA VAL A 111 -5.85 8.10 -10.59
C VAL A 111 -4.95 7.59 -9.49
N ARG A 112 -4.10 6.63 -9.81
CA ARG A 112 -3.00 6.24 -8.92
C ARG A 112 -1.89 7.29 -9.00
N ILE A 113 -1.43 7.75 -7.86
CA ILE A 113 -0.25 8.59 -7.72
C ILE A 113 0.90 7.70 -7.26
N VAL A 114 2.00 7.73 -8.01
CA VAL A 114 3.24 7.03 -7.65
C VAL A 114 4.21 8.08 -7.13
N SER A 115 4.27 8.22 -5.81
CA SER A 115 5.04 9.29 -5.15
C SER A 115 6.45 8.86 -4.75
N CYS A 116 6.70 7.55 -4.61
CA CYS A 116 7.99 7.05 -4.12
C CYS A 116 8.99 6.78 -5.24
N SER A 117 8.60 6.00 -6.24
CA SER A 117 9.50 5.60 -7.34
C SER A 117 8.70 5.10 -8.54
N GLU A 118 9.12 5.47 -9.75
CA GLU A 118 8.59 4.95 -11.01
C GLU A 118 8.69 3.42 -11.10
N ASN A 119 9.63 2.81 -10.38
CA ASN A 119 9.82 1.35 -10.37
C ASN A 119 8.71 0.59 -9.62
N GLU A 120 7.77 1.30 -8.97
CA GLU A 120 6.56 0.68 -8.41
C GLU A 120 5.59 0.20 -9.49
N VAL A 121 5.70 0.76 -10.70
CA VAL A 121 4.93 0.28 -11.86
C VAL A 121 5.56 -1.01 -12.37
N THR A 122 4.71 -2.01 -12.65
CA THR A 122 5.18 -3.32 -13.12
C THR A 122 5.71 -3.21 -14.54
N ASP A 123 7.03 -3.19 -14.69
CA ASP A 123 7.73 -3.21 -15.96
C ASP A 123 8.86 -4.25 -15.90
N PRO A 124 8.85 -5.29 -16.77
CA PRO A 124 9.90 -6.31 -16.78
C PRO A 124 11.28 -5.80 -17.22
N GLU A 125 11.34 -4.66 -17.91
CA GLU A 125 12.58 -4.11 -18.47
C GLU A 125 13.37 -3.25 -17.48
N ILE A 126 12.71 -2.74 -16.42
CA ILE A 126 13.37 -1.92 -15.40
C ILE A 126 13.73 -2.73 -14.15
N PRO A 127 14.69 -2.27 -13.32
CA PRO A 127 15.00 -2.93 -12.04
C PRO A 127 13.76 -3.01 -11.15
N PRO A 128 13.54 -4.15 -10.45
CA PRO A 128 12.44 -4.26 -9.51
C PRO A 128 12.54 -3.21 -8.40
N HIS A 129 11.40 -2.68 -7.99
CA HIS A 129 11.32 -1.72 -6.88
C HIS A 129 12.05 -2.25 -5.64
N LEU A 130 12.83 -1.41 -4.99
CA LEU A 130 13.65 -1.70 -3.81
C LEU A 130 14.73 -2.80 -4.00
N SER A 131 14.97 -3.29 -5.22
CA SER A 131 15.92 -4.38 -5.44
C SER A 131 17.38 -3.97 -5.30
N GLY A 132 17.71 -2.72 -5.60
CA GLY A 132 19.10 -2.27 -5.74
C GLY A 132 19.86 -2.92 -6.89
N CYS A 133 19.16 -3.62 -7.82
CA CYS A 133 19.76 -4.24 -8.98
C CYS A 133 20.29 -3.20 -9.98
N GLY A 134 21.38 -3.54 -10.68
CA GLY A 134 21.86 -2.71 -11.79
C GLY A 134 20.87 -2.71 -12.95
N GLU A 135 20.79 -1.58 -13.69
CA GLU A 135 19.83 -1.36 -14.77
C GLU A 135 19.81 -2.48 -15.83
N ASN A 136 20.98 -3.03 -16.16
CA ASN A 136 21.13 -4.04 -17.20
C ASN A 136 21.32 -5.49 -16.66
N ASP A 137 21.18 -5.70 -15.37
CA ASP A 137 21.32 -7.02 -14.73
C ASP A 137 20.00 -7.79 -14.71
N LEU A 138 19.57 -8.23 -15.88
CA LEU A 138 18.30 -8.93 -16.05
C LEU A 138 18.21 -10.25 -15.27
N GLU A 139 19.35 -10.89 -14.98
CA GLU A 139 19.39 -12.11 -14.15
C GLU A 139 19.08 -11.77 -12.70
N ALA A 140 19.69 -10.70 -12.16
CA ALA A 140 19.38 -10.22 -10.81
C ALA A 140 17.92 -9.73 -10.71
N HIS A 141 17.41 -9.04 -11.74
CA HIS A 141 15.99 -8.63 -11.79
C HIS A 141 15.06 -9.83 -11.65
N LYS A 142 15.31 -10.88 -12.49
CA LYS A 142 14.48 -12.08 -12.45
C LYS A 142 14.57 -12.78 -11.09
N LYS A 143 15.77 -12.95 -10.57
CA LYS A 143 15.99 -13.61 -9.28
C LYS A 143 15.27 -12.88 -8.15
N TYR A 144 15.32 -11.53 -8.14
CA TYR A 144 14.62 -10.72 -7.13
C TYR A 144 13.10 -10.87 -7.25
N ARG A 145 12.55 -10.77 -8.47
CA ARG A 145 11.11 -10.93 -8.72
C ARG A 145 10.59 -12.31 -8.33
N ASP A 146 11.33 -13.37 -8.69
CA ASP A 146 10.96 -14.74 -8.34
C ASP A 146 10.88 -14.92 -6.82
N LYS A 147 11.89 -14.43 -6.09
CA LYS A 147 11.93 -14.48 -4.63
C LYS A 147 10.82 -13.64 -4.00
N PHE A 148 10.60 -12.42 -4.49
CA PHE A 148 9.53 -11.55 -4.02
C PHE A 148 8.17 -12.24 -4.21
N ALA A 149 7.89 -12.76 -5.42
CA ALA A 149 6.64 -13.44 -5.71
C ALA A 149 6.41 -14.67 -4.81
N GLU A 150 7.47 -15.46 -4.55
CA GLU A 150 7.39 -16.62 -3.65
C GLU A 150 7.02 -16.20 -2.21
N VAL A 151 7.70 -15.20 -1.68
CA VAL A 151 7.53 -14.77 -0.28
C VAL A 151 6.19 -14.06 -0.08
N ILE A 152 5.75 -13.30 -1.07
CA ILE A 152 4.51 -12.50 -1.00
C ILE A 152 3.27 -13.33 -1.39
N ALA A 153 3.41 -14.49 -2.02
CA ALA A 153 2.29 -15.29 -2.50
C ALA A 153 1.18 -15.55 -1.46
N PRO A 154 1.48 -15.90 -0.19
CA PRO A 154 0.42 -16.08 0.82
C PRO A 154 -0.36 -14.80 1.09
N ILE A 155 0.34 -13.68 1.27
CA ILE A 155 -0.24 -12.36 1.55
C ILE A 155 -1.09 -11.90 0.37
N HIS A 156 -0.58 -12.12 -0.85
CA HIS A 156 -1.30 -11.81 -2.07
C HIS A 156 -2.57 -12.66 -2.24
N ALA A 157 -2.53 -13.93 -1.83
CA ALA A 157 -3.72 -14.78 -1.83
C ALA A 157 -4.80 -14.29 -0.86
N GLU A 158 -4.41 -13.82 0.33
CA GLU A 158 -5.31 -13.19 1.31
C GLU A 158 -5.91 -11.90 0.73
N PHE A 159 -5.10 -11.05 0.11
CA PHE A 159 -5.57 -9.85 -0.55
C PHE A 159 -6.58 -10.17 -1.67
N ASN A 160 -6.28 -11.14 -2.53
CA ASN A 160 -7.21 -11.57 -3.59
C ASN A 160 -8.50 -12.17 -3.04
N ALA A 161 -8.47 -12.87 -1.91
CA ALA A 161 -9.68 -13.33 -1.23
C ALA A 161 -10.55 -12.16 -0.78
N PHE A 162 -9.93 -11.15 -0.16
CA PHE A 162 -10.60 -9.91 0.21
C PHE A 162 -11.17 -9.15 -1.00
N LEU A 163 -10.42 -9.00 -2.09
CA LEU A 163 -10.91 -8.38 -3.32
C LEU A 163 -12.15 -9.08 -3.86
N LYS A 164 -12.13 -10.41 -3.84
CA LYS A 164 -13.28 -11.23 -4.28
C LYS A 164 -14.52 -11.02 -3.40
N GLU A 165 -14.34 -10.88 -2.08
CA GLU A 165 -15.43 -10.54 -1.16
C GLU A 165 -16.01 -9.16 -1.48
N CYS A 166 -15.18 -8.22 -1.93
CA CYS A 166 -15.58 -6.90 -2.42
C CYS A 166 -16.14 -6.91 -3.85
N GLY A 167 -16.16 -8.05 -4.55
CA GLY A 167 -16.66 -8.16 -5.92
C GLY A 167 -15.67 -7.65 -6.99
N ILE A 168 -14.39 -7.69 -6.70
CA ILE A 168 -13.30 -7.33 -7.62
C ILE A 168 -12.56 -8.59 -8.06
N ASP A 169 -12.21 -8.65 -9.35
CA ASP A 169 -11.42 -9.74 -9.89
C ASP A 169 -10.01 -9.76 -9.28
N PRO A 170 -9.44 -10.95 -9.03
CA PRO A 170 -8.11 -11.08 -8.44
C PRO A 170 -7.03 -10.60 -9.39
N TYR A 171 -5.96 -10.04 -8.81
CA TYR A 171 -4.75 -9.66 -9.54
C TYR A 171 -3.74 -10.81 -9.67
N PRO A 172 -2.86 -10.77 -10.69
CA PRO A 172 -1.71 -11.66 -10.80
C PRO A 172 -0.79 -11.54 -9.57
N VAL A 173 -0.05 -12.63 -9.27
CA VAL A 173 0.89 -12.63 -8.13
C VAL A 173 1.90 -11.48 -8.25
N GLY A 174 2.06 -10.74 -7.15
CA GLY A 174 2.95 -9.58 -7.06
C GLY A 174 2.33 -8.25 -7.49
N GLN A 175 1.09 -8.26 -7.99
CA GLN A 175 0.34 -7.04 -8.32
C GLN A 175 -0.72 -6.77 -7.26
N PHE A 176 -0.71 -5.58 -6.67
CA PHE A 176 -1.63 -5.15 -5.62
C PHE A 176 -2.49 -3.95 -6.01
N CYS A 177 -2.23 -3.36 -7.16
CA CYS A 177 -2.98 -2.25 -7.74
C CYS A 177 -2.91 -2.31 -9.27
N GLU A 178 -3.76 -1.59 -9.95
CA GLU A 178 -3.67 -1.40 -11.40
C GLU A 178 -2.49 -0.50 -11.73
N ASP A 179 -1.77 -0.82 -12.81
CA ASP A 179 -0.65 -0.01 -13.29
C ASP A 179 -1.10 1.08 -14.27
N SER A 180 -2.30 0.91 -14.89
CA SER A 180 -2.92 1.91 -15.79
C SER A 180 -4.37 1.54 -16.09
#